data_1d98b556e623861b47e2cfdd487ebc68
#
_entry.id   1d98b556e623861b47e2cfdd487ebc68
#
_cell.length_a   1.000
_cell.length_b   1.000
_cell.length_c   1.000
_cell.angle_alpha   90.00
_cell.angle_beta   90.00
_cell.angle_gamma   90.00
#
_symmetry.space_group_name_H-M   'P 1'
#
loop_
_entity.id
_entity.type
_entity.pdbx_description
1 polymer ?
#
loop_
_entity_poly.entity_id
_entity_poly.type
_entity_poly.pdbx_seq_one_letter_code
_entity_poly.pdbx_strand_id
1 'polypeptide(L)'
;MSYQGYILSTSQVVRRNATHLIFQGRLSDRKRFHWTVTRPGLVFFMDRDNSWAPPGAFRKNVELRSLRGKPVDGLYFQTTSDLTRACSACESRNIPTYEADVSLVARFLMERFIKGGVSFESKPLKEESNTLYFSDPKAKGSHFTPDLKLLSIDIEC
;
A
#
# COMPACT_ATOMS: atom_id res chain seq x y z
N MET A 1 12.38 17.30 7.32
CA MET A 1 11.85 17.17 8.69
C MET A 1 11.51 15.71 8.91
N SER A 2 11.88 15.18 10.07
CA SER A 2 11.61 13.79 10.48
C SER A 2 10.46 13.75 11.48
N TYR A 3 9.57 12.78 11.32
CA TYR A 3 8.40 12.59 12.15
C TYR A 3 8.35 11.17 12.69
N GLN A 4 7.78 11.01 13.88
CA GLN A 4 7.36 9.72 14.42
C GLN A 4 5.85 9.75 14.63
N GLY A 5 5.17 8.65 14.29
CA GLY A 5 3.74 8.55 14.42
C GLY A 5 3.26 7.10 14.52
N TYR A 6 1.96 6.96 14.66
CA TYR A 6 1.27 5.68 14.69
C TYR A 6 0.05 5.73 13.78
N ILE A 7 -0.06 4.75 12.89
CA ILE A 7 -1.16 4.63 11.93
C ILE A 7 -2.39 4.08 12.67
N LEU A 8 -3.49 4.80 12.59
CA LEU A 8 -4.77 4.42 13.21
C LEU A 8 -5.79 3.95 12.18
N SER A 9 -5.70 4.46 10.95
CA SER A 9 -6.66 4.15 9.89
C SER A 9 -5.97 4.15 8.54
N THR A 10 -6.45 3.27 7.66
CA THR A 10 -5.99 3.16 6.28
C THR A 10 -7.19 3.08 5.35
N SER A 11 -7.08 3.68 4.18
CA SER A 11 -8.09 3.55 3.12
C SER A 11 -7.43 3.65 1.74
N GLN A 12 -8.19 3.26 0.73
CA GLN A 12 -7.78 3.44 -0.66
C GLN A 12 -8.86 4.20 -1.45
N VAL A 13 -8.42 5.06 -2.34
CA VAL A 13 -9.30 5.85 -3.20
C VAL A 13 -8.77 5.87 -4.63
N VAL A 14 -9.66 5.95 -5.60
CA VAL A 14 -9.29 6.15 -7.01
C VAL A 14 -9.43 7.64 -7.33
N ARG A 15 -8.35 8.27 -7.79
CA ARG A 15 -8.32 9.67 -8.23
C ARG A 15 -7.55 9.76 -9.54
N ARG A 16 -8.09 10.50 -10.51
CA ARG A 16 -7.44 10.70 -11.82
C ARG A 16 -6.97 9.39 -12.46
N ASN A 17 -7.83 8.37 -12.41
CA ASN A 17 -7.59 7.04 -12.94
C ASN A 17 -6.35 6.33 -12.35
N ALA A 18 -6.01 6.61 -11.09
CA ALA A 18 -4.98 5.92 -10.32
C ALA A 18 -5.47 5.62 -8.91
N THR A 19 -5.07 4.47 -8.36
CA THR A 19 -5.36 4.12 -6.96
C THR A 19 -4.32 4.78 -6.05
N HIS A 20 -4.81 5.45 -5.02
CA HIS A 20 -4.01 6.06 -3.97
C HIS A 20 -4.30 5.38 -2.64
N LEU A 21 -3.29 5.29 -1.77
CA LEU A 21 -3.49 4.91 -0.37
C LEU A 21 -3.53 6.15 0.50
N ILE A 22 -4.38 6.11 1.50
CA ILE A 22 -4.50 7.14 2.53
C ILE A 22 -4.21 6.49 3.88
N PHE A 23 -3.33 7.11 4.64
CA PHE A 23 -2.98 6.73 6.00
C PHE A 23 -3.25 7.90 6.93
N GLN A 24 -3.90 7.63 8.03
CA GLN A 24 -4.19 8.61 9.07
C GLN A 24 -3.72 8.10 10.42
N GLY A 25 -3.25 9.01 11.27
CA GLY A 25 -2.76 8.62 12.57
C GLY A 25 -2.35 9.80 13.45
N ARG A 26 -1.59 9.47 14.49
CA ARG A 26 -1.08 10.43 15.49
C ARG A 26 0.42 10.52 15.40
N LEU A 27 0.93 11.74 15.46
CA LEU A 27 2.35 12.03 15.60
C LEU A 27 2.75 12.07 17.09
N SER A 28 4.04 12.00 17.34
CA SER A 28 4.61 12.06 18.69
C SER A 28 4.35 13.40 19.41
N ASP A 29 4.16 14.48 18.68
CA ASP A 29 3.77 15.81 19.19
C ASP A 29 2.25 15.97 19.39
N ARG A 30 1.49 14.86 19.34
CA ARG A 30 0.03 14.79 19.48
C ARG A 30 -0.76 15.40 18.32
N LYS A 31 -0.15 15.94 17.28
CA LYS A 31 -0.84 16.32 16.06
C LYS A 31 -1.34 15.07 15.31
N ARG A 32 -2.35 15.25 14.48
CA ARG A 32 -2.78 14.23 13.52
C ARG A 32 -1.95 14.32 12.26
N PHE A 33 -1.78 13.20 11.58
CA PHE A 33 -1.26 13.22 10.23
C PHE A 33 -2.24 12.57 9.26
N HIS A 34 -2.21 13.06 8.04
CA HIS A 34 -2.88 12.50 6.89
C HIS A 34 -1.85 12.43 5.76
N TRP A 35 -1.47 11.26 5.34
CA TRP A 35 -0.61 11.14 4.19
C TRP A 35 -1.29 10.38 3.04
N THR A 36 -0.98 10.78 1.82
CA THR A 36 -1.43 10.15 0.59
C THR A 36 -0.22 9.52 -0.10
N VAL A 37 -0.33 8.24 -0.46
CA VAL A 37 0.62 7.57 -1.33
C VAL A 37 0.02 7.50 -2.73
N THR A 38 0.65 8.21 -3.69
CA THR A 38 0.09 8.41 -5.02
C THR A 38 0.45 7.28 -5.99
N ARG A 39 1.51 6.53 -5.69
CA ARG A 39 2.00 5.41 -6.50
C ARG A 39 2.34 4.21 -5.60
N PRO A 40 1.33 3.51 -5.08
CA PRO A 40 1.54 2.46 -4.09
C PRO A 40 2.09 1.14 -4.65
N GLY A 41 2.35 1.04 -5.97
CA GLY A 41 2.91 -0.17 -6.57
C GLY A 41 1.90 -1.32 -6.66
N LEU A 42 0.79 -1.11 -7.37
CA LEU A 42 -0.15 -2.19 -7.69
C LEU A 42 0.54 -3.23 -8.57
N VAL A 43 0.81 -4.40 -8.04
CA VAL A 43 1.58 -5.44 -8.74
C VAL A 43 1.14 -6.84 -8.29
N PHE A 44 1.17 -7.77 -9.22
CA PHE A 44 1.32 -9.20 -8.94
C PHE A 44 2.43 -9.78 -9.83
N PHE A 45 2.83 -11.02 -9.58
CA PHE A 45 3.94 -11.62 -10.31
C PHE A 45 3.46 -12.82 -11.13
N MET A 46 4.18 -13.09 -12.21
CA MET A 46 3.92 -14.20 -13.12
C MET A 46 5.24 -14.81 -13.58
N ASP A 47 5.25 -16.10 -13.92
CA ASP A 47 6.44 -16.75 -14.44
C ASP A 47 6.97 -16.02 -15.70
N ARG A 48 8.27 -15.79 -15.76
CA ARG A 48 8.93 -15.03 -16.83
C ARG A 48 8.83 -15.73 -18.20
N ASP A 49 8.82 -17.05 -18.21
CA ASP A 49 8.72 -17.87 -19.42
C ASP A 49 7.34 -17.76 -20.10
N ASN A 50 6.33 -17.25 -19.43
CA ASN A 50 5.04 -16.98 -20.02
C ASN A 50 5.09 -15.67 -20.82
N SER A 51 4.99 -15.74 -22.14
CA SER A 51 5.03 -14.58 -23.04
C SER A 51 3.76 -13.74 -23.04
N TRP A 52 2.62 -14.31 -22.60
CA TRP A 52 1.36 -13.59 -22.56
C TRP A 52 1.31 -12.64 -21.34
N ALA A 53 0.73 -11.47 -21.53
CA ALA A 53 0.45 -10.54 -20.47
C ALA A 53 -0.99 -10.01 -20.57
N PRO A 54 -1.71 -9.83 -19.45
CA PRO A 54 -3.05 -9.29 -19.48
C PRO A 54 -3.07 -7.84 -19.98
N PRO A 55 -4.15 -7.41 -20.64
CA PRO A 55 -4.30 -6.03 -21.07
C PRO A 55 -4.18 -5.03 -19.90
N GLY A 56 -3.51 -3.91 -20.15
CA GLY A 56 -3.33 -2.84 -19.15
C GLY A 56 -2.17 -3.09 -18.18
N ALA A 57 -1.50 -4.23 -18.23
CA ALA A 57 -0.32 -4.51 -17.43
C ALA A 57 0.93 -3.85 -18.01
N PHE A 58 1.68 -3.17 -17.16
CA PHE A 58 3.07 -2.81 -17.44
C PHE A 58 3.98 -3.89 -16.86
N ARG A 59 4.53 -4.74 -17.75
CA ARG A 59 5.41 -5.85 -17.36
C ARG A 59 6.83 -5.36 -17.16
N LYS A 60 7.43 -5.77 -16.04
CA LYS A 60 8.81 -5.41 -15.68
C LYS A 60 9.57 -6.64 -15.20
N ASN A 61 10.77 -6.81 -15.71
CA ASN A 61 11.72 -7.79 -15.20
C ASN A 61 12.12 -7.40 -13.76
N VAL A 62 12.06 -8.39 -12.86
CA VAL A 62 12.48 -8.24 -11.45
C VAL A 62 13.44 -9.36 -11.06
N GLU A 63 14.36 -9.09 -10.14
CA GLU A 63 15.31 -10.09 -9.64
C GLU A 63 14.69 -10.95 -8.53
N LEU A 64 13.48 -11.49 -8.81
CA LEU A 64 12.75 -12.33 -7.87
C LEU A 64 12.52 -13.72 -8.49
N ARG A 65 12.24 -14.69 -7.61
CA ARG A 65 11.88 -16.05 -7.97
C ARG A 65 10.63 -16.49 -7.21
N SER A 66 9.82 -17.31 -7.86
CA SER A 66 8.71 -18.00 -7.20
C SER A 66 9.23 -18.99 -6.14
N LEU A 67 8.36 -19.50 -5.28
CA LEU A 67 8.68 -20.56 -4.32
C LEU A 67 9.19 -21.85 -4.99
N ARG A 68 8.93 -22.03 -6.28
CA ARG A 68 9.45 -23.16 -7.10
C ARG A 68 10.79 -22.85 -7.76
N GLY A 69 11.42 -21.71 -7.43
CA GLY A 69 12.71 -21.30 -7.98
C GLY A 69 12.67 -20.70 -9.38
N LYS A 70 11.50 -20.57 -10.02
CA LYS A 70 11.37 -19.97 -11.36
C LYS A 70 11.52 -18.45 -11.31
N PRO A 71 12.21 -17.84 -12.29
CA PRO A 71 12.23 -16.38 -12.43
C PRO A 71 10.81 -15.85 -12.69
N VAL A 72 10.48 -14.73 -12.07
CA VAL A 72 9.19 -14.05 -12.27
C VAL A 72 9.37 -12.64 -12.78
N ASP A 73 8.33 -12.13 -13.43
CA ASP A 73 8.21 -10.70 -13.78
C ASP A 73 7.06 -10.06 -12.99
N GLY A 74 7.22 -8.80 -12.65
CA GLY A 74 6.17 -7.99 -12.04
C GLY A 74 5.25 -7.39 -13.11
N LEU A 75 3.95 -7.55 -12.91
CA LEU A 75 2.90 -6.91 -13.70
C LEU A 75 2.28 -5.78 -12.90
N TYR A 76 2.52 -4.56 -13.34
CA TYR A 76 2.13 -3.33 -12.65
C TYR A 76 0.88 -2.71 -13.27
N PHE A 77 0.03 -2.14 -12.43
CA PHE A 77 -1.25 -1.56 -12.82
C PHE A 77 -1.44 -0.15 -12.22
N GLN A 78 -2.35 0.63 -12.80
CA GLN A 78 -2.69 1.96 -12.29
C GLN A 78 -3.87 1.92 -11.31
N THR A 79 -4.83 1.03 -11.52
CA THR A 79 -6.00 0.89 -10.66
C THR A 79 -6.16 -0.54 -10.13
N THR A 80 -6.80 -0.67 -8.98
CA THR A 80 -7.20 -1.99 -8.44
C THR A 80 -8.16 -2.73 -9.36
N SER A 81 -9.03 -2.02 -10.06
CA SER A 81 -9.92 -2.59 -11.08
C SER A 81 -9.15 -3.27 -12.22
N ASP A 82 -8.08 -2.62 -12.71
CA ASP A 82 -7.26 -3.21 -13.78
C ASP A 82 -6.53 -4.44 -13.27
N LEU A 83 -5.97 -4.39 -12.04
CA LEU A 83 -5.32 -5.53 -11.41
C LEU A 83 -6.30 -6.71 -11.27
N THR A 84 -7.49 -6.48 -10.71
CA THR A 84 -8.52 -7.53 -10.53
C THR A 84 -8.91 -8.15 -11.86
N ARG A 85 -9.16 -7.33 -12.89
CA ARG A 85 -9.50 -7.81 -14.25
C ARG A 85 -8.37 -8.64 -14.86
N ALA A 86 -7.13 -8.23 -14.63
CA ALA A 86 -5.95 -8.96 -15.09
C ALA A 86 -5.81 -10.32 -14.37
N CYS A 87 -6.07 -10.37 -13.05
CA CYS A 87 -6.08 -11.64 -12.30
C CYS A 87 -7.12 -12.61 -12.88
N SER A 88 -8.37 -12.17 -13.08
CA SER A 88 -9.43 -12.99 -13.68
C SER A 88 -9.08 -13.46 -15.10
N ALA A 89 -8.39 -12.62 -15.88
CA ALA A 89 -7.92 -13.01 -17.20
C ALA A 89 -6.79 -14.06 -17.15
N CYS A 90 -5.94 -14.05 -16.14
CA CYS A 90 -4.95 -15.11 -15.89
C CYS A 90 -5.64 -16.40 -15.44
N GLU A 91 -6.56 -16.34 -14.50
CA GLU A 91 -7.34 -17.48 -14.01
C GLU A 91 -8.07 -18.21 -15.15
N SER A 92 -8.78 -17.48 -16.02
CA SER A 92 -9.51 -18.03 -17.16
C SER A 92 -8.60 -18.76 -18.18
N ARG A 93 -7.29 -18.52 -18.13
CA ARG A 93 -6.26 -19.15 -18.96
C ARG A 93 -5.43 -20.17 -18.22
N ASN A 94 -5.76 -20.46 -16.95
CA ASN A 94 -4.96 -21.31 -16.06
C ASN A 94 -3.49 -20.86 -15.97
N ILE A 95 -3.24 -19.54 -16.01
CA ILE A 95 -1.91 -18.95 -15.84
C ILE A 95 -1.69 -18.68 -14.36
N PRO A 96 -0.67 -19.30 -13.73
CA PRO A 96 -0.36 -19.04 -12.31
C PRO A 96 0.05 -17.59 -12.07
N THR A 97 -0.52 -16.98 -11.06
CA THR A 97 -0.13 -15.66 -10.52
C THR A 97 0.37 -15.79 -9.09
N TYR A 98 1.28 -14.92 -8.69
CA TYR A 98 1.83 -14.90 -7.33
C TYR A 98 1.54 -13.56 -6.67
N GLU A 99 1.14 -13.61 -5.39
CA GLU A 99 0.81 -12.45 -4.57
C GLU A 99 -0.30 -11.55 -5.14
N ALA A 100 -1.17 -12.08 -5.99
CA ALA A 100 -2.30 -11.35 -6.56
C ALA A 100 -3.40 -11.08 -5.53
N ASP A 101 -3.43 -11.83 -4.44
CA ASP A 101 -4.35 -11.77 -3.31
C ASP A 101 -3.87 -10.84 -2.18
N VAL A 102 -2.64 -10.35 -2.24
CA VAL A 102 -2.09 -9.44 -1.23
C VAL A 102 -2.73 -8.06 -1.37
N SER A 103 -3.42 -7.60 -0.33
CA SER A 103 -4.03 -6.26 -0.36
C SER A 103 -2.96 -5.19 -0.51
N LEU A 104 -3.29 -4.11 -1.23
CA LEU A 104 -2.37 -3.01 -1.52
C LEU A 104 -1.84 -2.33 -0.25
N VAL A 105 -2.70 -2.16 0.76
CA VAL A 105 -2.31 -1.61 2.06
C VAL A 105 -1.33 -2.54 2.77
N ALA A 106 -1.65 -3.85 2.83
CA ALA A 106 -0.79 -4.83 3.48
C ALA A 106 0.59 -4.88 2.81
N ARG A 107 0.64 -4.92 1.49
CA ARG A 107 1.90 -4.87 0.73
C ARG A 107 2.72 -3.63 1.08
N PHE A 108 2.11 -2.44 1.04
CA PHE A 108 2.80 -1.19 1.37
C PHE A 108 3.41 -1.22 2.77
N LEU A 109 2.66 -1.74 3.75
CA LEU A 109 3.13 -1.83 5.14
C LEU A 109 4.21 -2.89 5.32
N MET A 110 4.06 -4.08 4.70
CA MET A 110 5.03 -5.17 4.78
C MET A 110 6.39 -4.79 4.17
N GLU A 111 6.40 -4.20 2.98
CA GLU A 111 7.62 -3.77 2.29
C GLU A 111 8.44 -2.75 3.10
N ARG A 112 7.82 -2.08 4.07
CA ARG A 112 8.42 -1.03 4.92
C ARG A 112 8.55 -1.45 6.38
N PHE A 113 8.22 -2.71 6.70
CA PHE A 113 8.22 -3.27 8.06
C PHE A 113 7.39 -2.43 9.04
N ILE A 114 6.27 -1.85 8.59
CA ILE A 114 5.38 -1.03 9.40
C ILE A 114 4.32 -1.93 10.04
N LYS A 115 4.30 -1.96 11.39
CA LYS A 115 3.31 -2.70 12.20
C LYS A 115 2.31 -1.78 12.92
N GLY A 116 2.33 -0.49 12.62
CA GLY A 116 1.54 0.56 13.27
C GLY A 116 2.40 1.77 13.56
N GLY A 117 3.45 1.61 14.36
CA GLY A 117 4.47 2.65 14.57
C GLY A 117 5.25 2.94 13.28
N VAL A 118 5.45 4.20 12.99
CA VAL A 118 6.07 4.66 11.75
C VAL A 118 7.00 5.85 12.00
N SER A 119 8.14 5.86 11.32
CA SER A 119 8.98 7.06 11.18
C SER A 119 9.06 7.44 9.70
N PHE A 120 9.02 8.73 9.40
CA PHE A 120 9.08 9.20 8.03
C PHE A 120 9.71 10.58 7.91
N GLU A 121 10.27 10.83 6.73
CA GLU A 121 10.82 12.12 6.35
C GLU A 121 9.95 12.73 5.25
N SER A 122 9.45 13.93 5.52
CA SER A 122 8.68 14.70 4.54
C SER A 122 8.58 16.16 4.96
N LYS A 123 8.19 17.02 4.01
CA LYS A 123 7.71 18.36 4.29
C LYS A 123 6.19 18.35 4.22
N PRO A 124 5.47 18.89 5.21
CA PRO A 124 4.02 18.97 5.13
C PRO A 124 3.60 19.87 3.96
N LEU A 125 2.57 19.46 3.25
CA LEU A 125 1.94 20.25 2.18
C LEU A 125 1.09 21.37 2.76
N LYS A 126 0.41 21.08 3.87
CA LYS A 126 -0.41 22.03 4.64
C LYS A 126 -0.59 21.54 6.06
N GLU A 127 -0.99 22.46 6.94
CA GLU A 127 -1.51 22.17 8.28
C GLU A 127 -2.91 22.77 8.38
N GLU A 128 -3.86 21.98 8.87
CA GLU A 128 -5.25 22.39 9.04
C GLU A 128 -5.87 21.66 10.24
N SER A 129 -6.51 22.40 11.14
CA SER A 129 -7.19 21.83 12.32
C SER A 129 -6.35 20.79 13.08
N ASN A 130 -5.08 21.12 13.37
CA ASN A 130 -4.12 20.24 14.06
C ASN A 130 -3.81 18.95 13.31
N THR A 131 -3.93 18.96 11.98
CA THR A 131 -3.59 17.85 11.09
C THR A 131 -2.55 18.29 10.07
N LEU A 132 -1.44 17.55 9.98
CA LEU A 132 -0.42 17.73 8.96
C LEU A 132 -0.71 16.82 7.78
N TYR A 133 -0.67 17.37 6.58
CA TYR A 133 -0.91 16.64 5.33
C TYR A 133 0.39 16.42 4.58
N PHE A 134 0.62 15.18 4.13
CA PHE A 134 1.82 14.79 3.41
C PHE A 134 1.48 14.03 2.13
N SER A 135 2.37 14.09 1.15
CA SER A 135 2.33 13.24 -0.05
C SER A 135 3.62 12.43 -0.15
N ASP A 136 3.47 11.15 -0.43
CA ASP A 136 4.55 10.21 -0.72
C ASP A 136 5.73 10.27 0.28
N PRO A 137 5.48 10.24 1.62
CA PRO A 137 6.55 10.32 2.59
C PRO A 137 7.45 9.08 2.51
N LYS A 138 8.77 9.29 2.73
CA LYS A 138 9.70 8.18 2.90
C LYS A 138 9.50 7.56 4.27
N ALA A 139 8.71 6.51 4.34
CA ALA A 139 8.27 5.88 5.58
C ALA A 139 8.94 4.53 5.83
N LYS A 140 9.18 4.23 7.11
CA LYS A 140 9.64 2.93 7.60
C LYS A 140 9.01 2.62 8.97
N GLY A 141 9.00 1.35 9.35
CA GLY A 141 8.52 0.93 10.67
C GLY A 141 9.30 1.58 11.82
N SER A 142 8.62 1.83 12.93
CA SER A 142 9.20 2.30 14.18
C SER A 142 8.52 1.63 15.38
N HIS A 143 9.14 1.73 16.55
CA HIS A 143 8.58 1.21 17.81
C HIS A 143 7.69 2.24 18.53
N PHE A 144 7.43 3.40 17.92
CA PHE A 144 6.59 4.42 18.53
C PHE A 144 5.15 3.93 18.69
N THR A 145 4.60 4.07 19.89
CA THR A 145 3.19 3.84 20.21
C THR A 145 2.69 5.03 21.02
N PRO A 146 1.62 5.73 20.61
CA PRO A 146 1.05 6.83 21.35
C PRO A 146 0.24 6.33 22.55
N ASP A 147 0.05 7.18 23.56
CA ASP A 147 -0.94 6.96 24.60
C ASP A 147 -2.34 7.09 23.99
N LEU A 148 -3.03 5.98 23.82
CA LEU A 148 -4.38 5.91 23.29
C LEU A 148 -5.39 5.72 24.43
N LYS A 149 -6.45 6.52 24.43
CA LYS A 149 -7.65 6.25 25.23
C LYS A 149 -8.63 5.50 24.35
N LEU A 150 -8.96 4.27 24.72
CA LEU A 150 -9.90 3.42 24.00
C LEU A 150 -11.24 3.43 24.75
N LEU A 151 -12.32 3.66 24.01
CA LEU A 151 -13.69 3.52 24.48
C LEU A 151 -14.40 2.51 23.56
N SER A 152 -14.93 1.45 24.15
CA SER A 152 -15.81 0.51 23.46
C SER A 152 -17.24 0.78 23.91
N ILE A 153 -18.15 0.94 22.96
CA ILE A 153 -19.59 1.13 23.21
C ILE A 153 -20.29 0.02 22.46
N ASP A 154 -21.04 -0.79 23.19
CA ASP A 154 -21.95 -1.80 22.65
C ASP A 154 -23.38 -1.30 22.81
N ILE A 155 -24.20 -1.43 21.75
CA ILE A 155 -25.61 -1.03 21.75
C ILE A 155 -26.40 -2.29 21.41
N GLU A 156 -27.06 -2.83 22.42
CA GLU A 156 -28.02 -3.91 22.24
C GLU A 156 -29.42 -3.31 21.98
N CYS A 157 -30.07 -3.71 20.88
CA CYS A 157 -31.45 -3.34 20.53
C CYS A 157 -32.38 -4.53 20.65
#